data_97107c49ad5d59bfebed47aad39a70ff
#
_entry.id   97107c49ad5d59bfebed47aad39a70ff
#
_cell.length_a   1.000
_cell.length_b   1.000
_cell.length_c   1.000
_cell.angle_alpha   90.00
_cell.angle_beta   90.00
_cell.angle_gamma   90.00
#
_symmetry.space_group_name_H-M   'P 1'
#
loop_
_entity.id
_entity.type
_entity.pdbx_description
1 polymer ?
#
loop_
_entity_poly.entity_id
_entity_poly.type
_entity_poly.pdbx_seq_one_letter_code
_entity_poly.pdbx_strand_id
1 'polypeptide(L)'
;MMLVRTFVAQSDIQGLGVFSAEFVPAGRQLWVLNPKFDVFVYPNEISMLPAHMRDYVARYSYPHLEIDGVRIVDCDDGKFMNHSERPNTDFRVFDKGYAIVDIAAGEEITCSYFEFDPDFRGFSERAIDVAISAMQAESFRAGADTRP
;
A
#
# COMPACT_ATOMS: atom_id res chain seq x y z
N MET A 1 5.04 -5.12 8.99
CA MET A 1 4.93 -6.60 9.03
C MET A 1 3.58 -7.00 9.63
N MET A 2 2.81 -7.84 8.92
CA MET A 2 1.52 -8.39 9.41
C MET A 2 1.73 -9.36 10.58
N LEU A 3 0.85 -9.29 11.59
CA LEU A 3 0.85 -10.14 12.80
C LEU A 3 -0.32 -11.14 12.81
N VAL A 4 -1.13 -11.11 11.77
CA VAL A 4 -2.26 -12.01 11.53
C VAL A 4 -2.06 -12.70 10.19
N ARG A 5 -2.75 -13.82 9.98
CA ARG A 5 -2.67 -14.52 8.69
C ARG A 5 -3.43 -13.73 7.64
N THR A 6 -2.78 -13.50 6.51
CA THR A 6 -3.35 -12.76 5.38
C THR A 6 -3.17 -13.51 4.07
N PHE A 7 -3.88 -13.07 3.05
CA PHE A 7 -3.65 -13.41 1.66
C PHE A 7 -3.97 -12.20 0.78
N VAL A 8 -3.38 -12.17 -0.40
CA VAL A 8 -3.58 -11.11 -1.39
C VAL A 8 -4.54 -11.60 -2.46
N ALA A 9 -5.55 -10.79 -2.77
CA ALA A 9 -6.52 -11.07 -3.82
C ALA A 9 -6.92 -9.78 -4.55
N GLN A 10 -7.71 -9.90 -5.62
CA GLN A 10 -8.30 -8.75 -6.30
C GLN A 10 -9.23 -8.01 -5.34
N SER A 11 -9.07 -6.69 -5.25
CA SER A 11 -9.88 -5.81 -4.40
C SER A 11 -10.97 -5.12 -5.22
N ASP A 12 -12.11 -4.92 -4.60
CA ASP A 12 -13.18 -4.06 -5.15
C ASP A 12 -12.86 -2.56 -5.01
N ILE A 13 -11.85 -2.21 -4.19
CA ILE A 13 -11.41 -0.83 -3.99
C ILE A 13 -10.45 -0.43 -5.11
N GLN A 14 -9.31 -1.13 -5.19
CA GLN A 14 -8.30 -0.88 -6.22
C GLN A 14 -7.31 -2.05 -6.34
N GLY A 15 -7.13 -2.58 -7.56
CA GLY A 15 -6.09 -3.55 -7.90
C GLY A 15 -6.07 -4.77 -6.99
N LEU A 16 -5.00 -4.93 -6.21
CA LEU A 16 -4.87 -5.98 -5.20
C LEU A 16 -5.14 -5.40 -3.81
N GLY A 17 -5.69 -6.24 -2.93
CA GLY A 17 -5.93 -5.92 -1.52
C GLY A 17 -5.43 -7.02 -0.60
N VAL A 18 -5.31 -6.70 0.68
CA VAL A 18 -4.98 -7.65 1.74
C VAL A 18 -6.25 -8.13 2.41
N PHE A 19 -6.43 -9.42 2.49
CA PHE A 19 -7.59 -10.06 3.10
C PHE A 19 -7.17 -10.86 4.32
N SER A 20 -7.99 -10.84 5.37
CA SER A 20 -7.74 -11.68 6.54
C SER A 20 -8.02 -13.15 6.22
N ALA A 21 -7.07 -14.05 6.54
CA ALA A 21 -7.27 -15.49 6.44
C ALA A 21 -7.86 -16.11 7.73
N GLU A 22 -8.08 -15.29 8.76
CA GLU A 22 -8.62 -15.69 10.06
C GLU A 22 -9.53 -14.60 10.63
N PHE A 23 -10.31 -14.94 11.66
CA PHE A 23 -11.06 -13.92 12.39
C PHE A 23 -10.11 -13.06 13.25
N VAL A 24 -10.21 -11.75 13.12
CA VAL A 24 -9.42 -10.76 13.88
C VAL A 24 -10.38 -9.94 14.75
N PRO A 25 -10.36 -10.08 16.09
CA PRO A 25 -11.23 -9.30 16.94
C PRO A 25 -10.81 -7.83 17.01
N ALA A 26 -11.75 -6.95 17.24
CA ALA A 26 -11.51 -5.54 17.53
C ALA A 26 -10.50 -5.36 18.67
N GLY A 27 -9.59 -4.39 18.55
CA GLY A 27 -8.49 -4.13 19.47
C GLY A 27 -7.26 -5.02 19.28
N ARG A 28 -7.31 -6.03 18.41
CA ARG A 28 -6.14 -6.86 18.07
C ARG A 28 -5.11 -6.05 17.31
N GLN A 29 -3.86 -6.06 17.76
CA GLN A 29 -2.74 -5.58 16.94
C GLN A 29 -2.54 -6.54 15.76
N LEU A 30 -2.63 -5.99 14.54
CA LEU A 30 -2.54 -6.78 13.31
C LEU A 30 -1.30 -6.45 12.47
N TRP A 31 -0.64 -5.34 12.75
CA TRP A 31 0.57 -4.93 12.05
C TRP A 31 1.56 -4.24 13.00
N VAL A 32 2.86 -4.36 12.68
CA VAL A 32 3.94 -3.65 13.37
C VAL A 32 5.07 -3.35 12.38
N LEU A 33 5.66 -2.15 12.47
CA LEU A 33 6.89 -1.82 11.76
C LEU A 33 8.04 -2.66 12.33
N ASN A 34 8.72 -3.42 11.49
CA ASN A 34 9.86 -4.23 11.88
C ASN A 34 11.10 -3.83 11.06
N PRO A 35 12.04 -3.04 11.62
CA PRO A 35 13.20 -2.55 10.88
C PRO A 35 14.17 -3.64 10.39
N LYS A 36 14.03 -4.89 10.84
CA LYS A 36 14.81 -6.03 10.36
C LYS A 36 14.16 -6.76 9.19
N PHE A 37 12.87 -6.49 8.97
CA PHE A 37 12.04 -7.16 7.98
C PHE A 37 11.56 -6.21 6.89
N ASP A 38 11.18 -4.98 7.26
CA ASP A 38 10.71 -3.96 6.33
C ASP A 38 11.89 -3.14 5.77
N VAL A 39 11.81 -2.74 4.51
CA VAL A 39 12.90 -2.04 3.82
C VAL A 39 12.75 -0.54 3.99
N PHE A 40 13.78 0.09 4.53
CA PHE A 40 13.92 1.55 4.56
C PHE A 40 14.69 2.02 3.34
N VAL A 41 14.09 2.87 2.53
CA VAL A 41 14.69 3.42 1.31
C VAL A 41 14.99 4.90 1.53
N TYR A 42 16.26 5.25 1.49
CA TYR A 42 16.73 6.60 1.75
C TYR A 42 16.68 7.48 0.47
N PRO A 43 16.58 8.81 0.60
CA PRO A 43 16.47 9.72 -0.56
C PRO A 43 17.58 9.57 -1.59
N ASN A 44 18.83 9.37 -1.14
CA ASN A 44 19.98 9.15 -2.00
C ASN A 44 19.88 7.81 -2.78
N GLU A 45 19.32 6.79 -2.16
CA GLU A 45 19.08 5.49 -2.80
C GLU A 45 17.98 5.60 -3.85
N ILE A 46 16.85 6.28 -3.52
CA ILE A 46 15.76 6.51 -4.47
C ILE A 46 16.27 7.24 -5.72
N SER A 47 17.13 8.25 -5.56
CA SER A 47 17.67 9.01 -6.68
C SER A 47 18.52 8.18 -7.64
N MET A 48 19.12 7.09 -7.15
CA MET A 48 19.95 6.17 -7.93
C MET A 48 19.16 5.05 -8.62
N LEU A 49 17.90 4.86 -8.24
CA LEU A 49 17.06 3.82 -8.82
C LEU A 49 16.69 4.14 -10.29
N PRO A 50 16.56 3.10 -11.14
CA PRO A 50 15.91 3.26 -12.45
C PRO A 50 14.48 3.79 -12.33
N ALA A 51 13.96 4.46 -13.35
CA ALA A 51 12.65 5.10 -13.34
C ALA A 51 11.52 4.16 -12.84
N HIS A 52 11.41 2.97 -13.42
CA HIS A 52 10.39 1.99 -13.03
C HIS A 52 10.48 1.55 -11.57
N MET A 53 11.68 1.54 -10.98
CA MET A 53 11.86 1.22 -9.55
C MET A 53 11.52 2.41 -8.65
N ARG A 54 11.75 3.66 -9.10
CA ARG A 54 11.23 4.84 -8.40
C ARG A 54 9.71 4.85 -8.37
N ASP A 55 9.07 4.48 -9.50
CA ASP A 55 7.62 4.35 -9.58
C ASP A 55 7.10 3.25 -8.65
N TYR A 56 7.82 2.12 -8.55
CA TYR A 56 7.50 1.05 -7.61
C TYR A 56 7.58 1.54 -6.16
N VAL A 57 8.66 2.20 -5.77
CA VAL A 57 8.81 2.76 -4.41
C VAL A 57 7.72 3.79 -4.14
N ALA A 58 7.44 4.70 -5.07
CA ALA A 58 6.38 5.69 -4.91
C ALA A 58 5.00 5.05 -4.68
N ARG A 59 4.74 3.90 -5.31
CA ARG A 59 3.45 3.22 -5.25
C ARG A 59 3.26 2.36 -4.00
N TYR A 60 4.32 1.65 -3.57
CA TYR A 60 4.23 0.58 -2.56
C TYR A 60 4.97 0.93 -1.27
N SER A 61 5.28 2.20 -1.05
CA SER A 61 5.90 2.65 0.18
C SER A 61 5.12 3.80 0.80
N TYR A 62 5.35 4.01 2.07
CA TYR A 62 4.82 5.13 2.84
C TYR A 62 5.96 5.90 3.53
N PRO A 63 5.78 7.18 3.91
CA PRO A 63 6.84 7.94 4.55
C PRO A 63 7.13 7.45 5.96
N HIS A 64 8.39 7.51 6.36
CA HIS A 64 8.77 7.34 7.76
C HIS A 64 8.47 8.64 8.50
N LEU A 65 7.62 8.59 9.55
CA LEU A 65 7.15 9.82 10.21
C LEU A 65 8.22 10.52 11.06
N GLU A 66 9.30 9.84 11.45
CA GLU A 66 10.37 10.38 12.29
C GLU A 66 11.68 10.63 11.53
N ILE A 67 11.84 10.10 10.32
CA ILE A 67 13.06 10.27 9.52
C ILE A 67 12.68 10.89 8.18
N ASP A 68 13.05 12.16 8.03
CA ASP A 68 12.69 12.95 6.85
C ASP A 68 13.17 12.33 5.53
N GLY A 69 12.26 12.27 4.56
CA GLY A 69 12.50 11.76 3.22
C GLY A 69 12.71 10.25 3.11
N VAL A 70 12.76 9.50 4.22
CA VAL A 70 12.85 8.04 4.19
C VAL A 70 11.48 7.45 3.89
N ARG A 71 11.47 6.46 3.02
CA ARG A 71 10.27 5.68 2.71
C ARG A 71 10.41 4.24 3.18
N ILE A 72 9.30 3.64 3.58
CA ILE A 72 9.23 2.27 4.07
C ILE A 72 8.44 1.43 3.09
N VAL A 73 9.00 0.28 2.70
CA VAL A 73 8.31 -0.75 1.92
C VAL A 73 8.14 -1.98 2.80
N ASP A 74 6.91 -2.37 3.06
CA ASP A 74 6.62 -3.63 3.75
C ASP A 74 7.07 -4.81 2.87
N CYS A 75 7.74 -5.80 3.49
CA CYS A 75 8.21 -6.99 2.78
C CYS A 75 7.14 -8.09 2.66
N ASP A 76 6.00 -7.91 3.31
CA ASP A 76 4.89 -8.85 3.28
C ASP A 76 3.64 -8.29 2.56
N ASP A 77 2.48 -8.88 2.84
CA ASP A 77 1.20 -8.49 2.24
C ASP A 77 0.78 -7.06 2.60
N GLY A 78 1.31 -6.48 3.68
CA GLY A 78 0.98 -5.13 4.17
C GLY A 78 1.06 -4.06 3.09
N LYS A 79 1.99 -4.18 2.14
CA LYS A 79 2.15 -3.24 1.02
C LYS A 79 0.96 -3.17 0.04
N PHE A 80 0.04 -4.10 0.12
CA PHE A 80 -1.19 -4.12 -0.70
C PHE A 80 -2.42 -3.65 0.07
N MET A 81 -2.26 -3.13 1.29
CA MET A 81 -3.38 -2.62 2.07
C MET A 81 -3.94 -1.36 1.42
N ASN A 82 -5.22 -1.39 1.07
CA ASN A 82 -5.89 -0.29 0.39
C ASN A 82 -6.38 0.78 1.37
N HIS A 83 -6.47 2.01 0.86
CA HIS A 83 -7.11 3.12 1.55
C HIS A 83 -8.64 2.96 1.58
N SER A 84 -9.23 3.32 2.71
CA SER A 84 -10.67 3.45 2.88
C SER A 84 -11.02 4.70 3.70
N GLU A 85 -12.07 5.40 3.31
CA GLU A 85 -12.66 6.46 4.13
C GLU A 85 -13.35 5.90 5.41
N ARG A 86 -13.61 4.58 5.42
CA ARG A 86 -14.13 3.83 6.55
C ARG A 86 -13.27 2.60 6.78
N PRO A 87 -12.03 2.79 7.25
CA PRO A 87 -11.11 1.68 7.44
C PRO A 87 -11.58 0.77 8.58
N ASN A 88 -11.16 -0.48 8.56
CA ASN A 88 -11.34 -1.40 9.67
C ASN A 88 -10.10 -1.49 10.58
N THR A 89 -9.08 -0.65 10.30
CA THR A 89 -7.85 -0.54 11.10
C THR A 89 -7.52 0.89 11.50
N ASP A 90 -6.64 1.05 12.49
CA ASP A 90 -6.11 2.33 13.02
C ASP A 90 -4.57 2.27 13.05
N PHE A 91 -3.91 3.21 12.38
CA PHE A 91 -2.45 3.39 12.30
C PHE A 91 -1.98 4.71 12.91
N ARG A 92 -2.80 5.39 13.69
CA ARG A 92 -2.43 6.67 14.35
C ARG A 92 -1.32 6.51 15.38
N VAL A 93 -1.12 5.30 15.90
CA VAL A 93 0.05 5.00 16.71
C VAL A 93 1.19 4.63 15.78
N PHE A 94 2.26 5.44 15.77
CA PHE A 94 3.45 5.15 14.97
C PHE A 94 3.94 3.73 15.24
N ASP A 95 4.39 3.05 14.22
CA ASP A 95 4.89 1.67 14.22
C ASP A 95 3.88 0.55 14.53
N LYS A 96 2.57 0.84 14.67
CA LYS A 96 1.55 -0.16 15.01
C LYS A 96 0.25 0.04 14.27
N GLY A 97 -0.39 -1.08 13.92
CA GLY A 97 -1.73 -1.12 13.34
C GLY A 97 -2.66 -2.02 14.16
N TYR A 98 -3.86 -1.54 14.43
CA TYR A 98 -4.87 -2.25 15.24
C TYR A 98 -6.17 -2.39 14.47
N ALA A 99 -6.87 -3.52 14.64
CA ALA A 99 -8.26 -3.65 14.20
C ALA A 99 -9.16 -2.77 15.08
N ILE A 100 -10.01 -1.92 14.48
CA ILE A 100 -10.96 -1.08 15.22
C ILE A 100 -12.36 -1.70 15.30
N VAL A 101 -12.63 -2.67 14.47
CA VAL A 101 -13.83 -3.52 14.45
C VAL A 101 -13.42 -4.97 14.31
N ASP A 102 -14.35 -5.89 14.53
CA ASP A 102 -14.12 -7.31 14.19
C ASP A 102 -13.96 -7.43 12.68
N ILE A 103 -12.92 -8.16 12.24
CA ILE A 103 -12.65 -8.45 10.82
C ILE A 103 -12.86 -9.94 10.61
N ALA A 104 -13.80 -10.30 9.74
CA ALA A 104 -14.09 -11.69 9.43
C ALA A 104 -12.98 -12.31 8.55
N ALA A 105 -12.85 -13.64 8.59
CA ALA A 105 -12.04 -14.35 7.62
C ALA A 105 -12.60 -14.11 6.19
N GLY A 106 -11.74 -13.74 5.25
CA GLY A 106 -12.10 -13.35 3.89
C GLY A 106 -12.48 -11.88 3.72
N GLU A 107 -12.48 -11.08 4.77
CA GLU A 107 -12.73 -9.64 4.70
C GLU A 107 -11.43 -8.88 4.36
N GLU A 108 -11.55 -7.85 3.53
CA GLU A 108 -10.42 -6.98 3.18
C GLU A 108 -9.99 -6.12 4.39
N ILE A 109 -8.70 -6.11 4.67
CA ILE A 109 -8.08 -5.24 5.68
C ILE A 109 -7.75 -3.92 5.01
N THR A 110 -8.31 -2.83 5.54
CA THR A 110 -8.17 -1.48 4.98
C THR A 110 -7.67 -0.50 6.02
N CYS A 111 -6.93 0.52 5.59
CA CYS A 111 -6.42 1.57 6.45
C CYS A 111 -6.76 2.97 5.91
N SER A 112 -6.59 3.99 6.73
CA SER A 112 -6.62 5.38 6.28
C SER A 112 -5.22 5.87 6.00
N TYR A 113 -4.89 6.20 4.75
CA TYR A 113 -3.59 6.77 4.41
C TYR A 113 -3.33 8.13 5.07
N PHE A 114 -4.39 8.87 5.42
CA PHE A 114 -4.26 10.12 6.18
C PHE A 114 -3.64 9.94 7.58
N GLU A 115 -3.61 8.73 8.11
CA GLU A 115 -3.08 8.47 9.46
C GLU A 115 -1.55 8.40 9.50
N PHE A 116 -0.92 8.08 8.36
CA PHE A 116 0.54 7.87 8.29
C PHE A 116 1.22 8.49 7.07
N ASP A 117 0.48 9.16 6.17
CA ASP A 117 1.05 9.92 5.06
C ASP A 117 0.54 11.37 5.10
N PRO A 118 1.31 12.31 5.67
CA PRO A 118 0.91 13.72 5.80
C PRO A 118 0.75 14.42 4.45
N ASP A 119 1.30 13.86 3.38
CA ASP A 119 1.21 14.41 2.03
C ASP A 119 0.09 13.79 1.21
N PHE A 120 -0.57 12.75 1.71
CA PHE A 120 -1.73 12.17 1.04
C PHE A 120 -2.88 13.18 0.93
N ARG A 121 -3.43 13.33 -0.26
CA ARG A 121 -4.53 14.29 -0.57
C ARG A 121 -5.79 13.60 -1.09
N GLY A 122 -5.89 12.28 -0.89
CA GLY A 122 -6.94 11.46 -1.48
C GLY A 122 -6.65 11.08 -2.94
N PHE A 123 -7.41 10.14 -3.43
CA PHE A 123 -7.39 9.79 -4.86
C PHE A 123 -8.29 10.78 -5.60
N SER A 124 -7.69 11.73 -6.32
CA SER A 124 -8.47 12.58 -7.22
C SER A 124 -8.89 11.76 -8.45
N GLU A 125 -10.12 11.95 -8.93
CA GLU A 125 -10.60 11.34 -10.19
C GLU A 125 -9.61 11.56 -11.35
N ARG A 126 -8.91 12.70 -11.35
CA ARG A 126 -7.86 13.02 -12.32
C ARG A 126 -6.63 12.11 -12.27
N ALA A 127 -6.26 11.61 -11.10
CA ALA A 127 -5.10 10.70 -10.97
C ALA A 127 -5.45 9.30 -11.48
N ILE A 128 -6.69 8.88 -11.29
CA ILE A 128 -7.21 7.60 -11.80
C ILE A 128 -7.30 7.67 -13.33
N ASP A 129 -7.82 8.74 -13.91
CA ASP A 129 -7.93 8.93 -15.36
C ASP A 129 -6.57 9.01 -16.06
N VAL A 130 -5.57 9.65 -15.42
CA VAL A 130 -4.20 9.72 -15.94
C VAL A 130 -3.54 8.34 -15.89
N ALA A 131 -3.74 7.57 -14.83
CA ALA A 131 -3.19 6.22 -14.71
C ALA A 131 -3.83 5.27 -15.75
N ILE A 132 -5.14 5.31 -15.92
CA ILE A 132 -5.87 4.51 -16.92
C ILE A 132 -5.44 4.90 -18.34
N SER A 133 -5.33 6.20 -18.64
CA SER A 133 -4.90 6.70 -19.93
C SER A 133 -3.45 6.31 -20.26
N ALA A 134 -2.55 6.33 -19.28
CA ALA A 134 -1.16 5.88 -19.44
C ALA A 134 -1.08 4.36 -19.72
N MET A 135 -1.82 3.54 -18.99
CA MET A 135 -1.88 2.09 -19.21
C MET A 135 -2.45 1.73 -20.59
N GLN A 136 -3.49 2.47 -21.06
CA GLN A 136 -4.08 2.27 -22.39
C GLN A 136 -3.12 2.69 -23.50
N ALA A 137 -2.35 3.77 -23.31
CA ALA A 137 -1.35 4.23 -24.27
C ALA A 137 -0.16 3.25 -24.42
N GLU A 138 0.27 2.63 -23.34
CA GLU A 138 1.32 1.60 -23.36
C GLU A 138 0.83 0.30 -24.02
N SER A 139 -0.40 -0.12 -23.74
CA SER A 139 -1.01 -1.28 -24.41
C SER A 139 -1.15 -1.08 -25.93
N PHE A 140 -1.45 0.14 -26.36
CA PHE A 140 -1.56 0.45 -27.79
C PHE A 140 -0.20 0.47 -28.51
N ARG A 141 0.87 0.91 -27.82
CA ARG A 141 2.25 0.88 -28.35
C ARG A 141 2.81 -0.53 -28.45
N ALA A 142 2.54 -1.37 -27.45
CA ALA A 142 2.95 -2.78 -27.46
C ALA A 142 2.26 -3.60 -28.57
N GLY A 143 1.03 -3.25 -28.94
CA GLY A 143 0.29 -3.89 -30.03
C GLY A 143 0.70 -3.44 -31.44
N ALA A 144 1.38 -2.30 -31.58
CA ALA A 144 1.80 -1.74 -32.87
C ALA A 144 3.13 -2.32 -33.38
N ASP A 145 3.94 -2.92 -32.50
CA ASP A 145 5.28 -3.45 -32.84
C ASP A 145 5.28 -4.95 -33.23
N THR A 146 4.09 -5.55 -33.39
CA THR A 146 3.95 -6.96 -33.77
C THR A 146 3.29 -7.18 -35.13
N ARG A 147 3.55 -6.32 -36.13
CA ARG A 147 3.18 -6.64 -37.52
C ARG A 147 4.43 -6.90 -38.33
N PRO A 148 4.44 -8.06 -39.05
CA PRO A 148 5.55 -8.49 -39.90
C PRO A 148 5.77 -7.58 -41.11
#